data_e6a7dc2fec352b7a1c0f271be75a1072
#
_entry.id   e6a7dc2fec352b7a1c0f271be75a1072
#
_cell.length_a   1.000
_cell.length_b   1.000
_cell.length_c   1.000
_cell.angle_alpha   90.00
_cell.angle_beta   90.00
_cell.angle_gamma   90.00
#
_symmetry.space_group_name_H-M   'P 1'
#
loop_
_entity.id
_entity.type
_entity.pdbx_description
1 polymer ?
#
loop_
_entity_poly.entity_id
_entity_poly.type
_entity_poly.pdbx_seq_one_letter_code
_entity_poly.pdbx_strand_id
1 'polypeptide(L)'
;MSHVSAVLFVLLAGTLWAASGTAAQHFYTQSDHVPIELTQVRLFLSSGLFFLLAWWSGGLRRGVRAVRRNPRILAQLAIHGTIGIMLVQFTYFMGIAEGDAAATTVISYTSPAMMILYFSVRDRRLPSVVEAGTVIVAVAGVFLLVTGGDLGRLSVPMACIVW
;
A
#
# COMPACT_ATOMS: atom_id res chain seq x y z
N MET A 1 18.79 15.79 0.90
CA MET A 1 18.78 14.78 -0.20
C MET A 1 18.66 15.53 -1.52
N SER A 2 19.43 15.16 -2.53
CA SER A 2 19.24 15.71 -3.87
C SER A 2 17.93 15.19 -4.48
N HIS A 3 17.32 15.93 -5.41
CA HIS A 3 16.11 15.47 -6.11
C HIS A 3 16.34 14.11 -6.79
N VAL A 4 17.52 13.90 -7.36
CA VAL A 4 17.90 12.61 -7.99
C VAL A 4 17.88 11.46 -6.99
N SER A 5 18.44 11.64 -5.79
CA SER A 5 18.41 10.60 -4.75
C SER A 5 16.97 10.27 -4.32
N ALA A 6 16.10 11.28 -4.20
CA ALA A 6 14.71 11.05 -3.84
C ALA A 6 13.98 10.22 -4.92
N VAL A 7 14.17 10.56 -6.20
CA VAL A 7 13.59 9.81 -7.33
C VAL A 7 14.09 8.36 -7.35
N LEU A 8 15.39 8.14 -7.17
CA LEU A 8 15.97 6.80 -7.13
C LEU A 8 15.39 5.96 -5.98
N PHE A 9 15.19 6.54 -4.79
CA PHE A 9 14.56 5.83 -3.67
C PHE A 9 13.11 5.47 -3.96
N VAL A 10 12.35 6.34 -4.62
CA VAL A 10 10.95 6.05 -5.00
C VAL A 10 10.90 4.93 -6.03
N LEU A 11 11.75 4.97 -7.06
CA LEU A 11 11.83 3.91 -8.06
C LEU A 11 12.23 2.56 -7.43
N LEU A 12 13.24 2.56 -6.55
CA LEU A 12 13.64 1.36 -5.84
C LEU A 12 12.51 0.81 -4.96
N ALA A 13 11.81 1.66 -4.23
CA ALA A 13 10.68 1.25 -3.42
C ALA A 13 9.55 0.64 -4.26
N GLY A 14 9.23 1.24 -5.40
CA GLY A 14 8.23 0.73 -6.35
C GLY A 14 8.61 -0.62 -6.94
N THR A 15 9.86 -0.80 -7.36
CA THR A 15 10.34 -2.09 -7.90
C THR A 15 10.35 -3.19 -6.84
N LEU A 16 10.77 -2.88 -5.61
CA LEU A 16 10.72 -3.84 -4.50
C LEU A 16 9.28 -4.19 -4.11
N TRP A 17 8.37 -3.25 -4.18
CA TRP A 17 6.94 -3.50 -3.96
C TRP A 17 6.38 -4.46 -5.01
N ALA A 18 6.62 -4.20 -6.29
CA ALA A 18 6.17 -5.05 -7.40
C ALA A 18 6.76 -6.46 -7.30
N ALA A 19 8.07 -6.58 -7.04
CA ALA A 19 8.73 -7.87 -6.84
C ALA A 19 8.13 -8.66 -5.66
N SER A 20 7.78 -7.97 -4.57
CA SER A 20 7.12 -8.60 -3.42
C SER A 20 5.72 -9.11 -3.76
N GLY A 21 4.94 -8.38 -4.57
CA GLY A 21 3.62 -8.83 -5.03
C GLY A 21 3.71 -10.07 -5.93
N THR A 22 4.64 -10.07 -6.89
CA THR A 22 4.88 -11.21 -7.79
C THR A 22 5.36 -12.46 -7.02
N ALA A 23 6.24 -12.27 -6.03
CA ALA A 23 6.68 -13.37 -5.17
C ALA A 23 5.53 -13.95 -4.33
N ALA A 24 4.63 -13.10 -3.82
CA ALA A 24 3.44 -13.54 -3.10
C ALA A 24 2.49 -14.35 -4.02
N GLN A 25 2.26 -13.89 -5.23
CA GLN A 25 1.45 -14.62 -6.21
C GLN A 25 2.04 -15.99 -6.50
N HIS A 26 3.35 -16.08 -6.76
CA HIS A 26 4.03 -17.34 -6.99
C HIS A 26 3.91 -18.29 -5.79
N PHE A 27 4.01 -17.76 -4.58
CA PHE A 27 3.83 -18.53 -3.35
C PHE A 27 2.42 -19.12 -3.24
N TYR A 28 1.37 -18.34 -3.53
CA TYR A 28 -0.02 -18.83 -3.48
C TYR A 28 -0.36 -19.82 -4.58
N THR A 29 0.30 -19.75 -5.76
CA THR A 29 0.08 -20.74 -6.83
C THR A 29 0.70 -22.09 -6.54
N GLN A 30 1.66 -22.19 -5.62
CA GLN A 30 2.37 -23.42 -5.28
C GLN A 30 2.00 -24.03 -3.93
N SER A 31 1.23 -23.32 -3.12
CA SER A 31 0.96 -23.71 -1.73
C SER A 31 -0.46 -23.34 -1.34
N ASP A 32 -1.13 -24.20 -0.56
CA ASP A 32 -2.45 -23.93 0.02
C ASP A 32 -2.39 -23.01 1.27
N HIS A 33 -1.40 -22.13 1.31
CA HIS A 33 -1.24 -21.20 2.43
C HIS A 33 -2.27 -20.06 2.38
N VAL A 34 -2.72 -19.66 3.58
CA VAL A 34 -3.70 -18.57 3.71
C VAL A 34 -3.02 -17.19 3.72
N PRO A 35 -3.66 -16.16 3.15
CA PRO A 35 -3.09 -14.80 3.06
C PRO A 35 -2.62 -14.21 4.39
N ILE A 36 -3.22 -14.62 5.50
CA ILE A 36 -2.86 -14.14 6.83
C ILE A 36 -1.45 -14.55 7.26
N GLU A 37 -1.00 -15.76 6.88
CA GLU A 37 0.32 -16.27 7.24
C GLU A 37 1.42 -15.41 6.60
N LEU A 38 1.31 -15.14 5.31
CA LEU A 38 2.26 -14.28 4.61
C LEU A 38 2.23 -12.85 5.12
N THR A 39 1.05 -12.34 5.45
CA THR A 39 0.87 -11.02 6.06
C THR A 39 1.61 -10.94 7.40
N GLN A 40 1.45 -11.93 8.27
CA GLN A 40 2.10 -11.97 9.58
C GLN A 40 3.61 -12.02 9.47
N VAL A 41 4.15 -12.92 8.64
CA VAL A 41 5.59 -13.05 8.42
C VAL A 41 6.19 -11.75 7.90
N ARG A 42 5.54 -11.14 6.90
CA ARG A 42 5.98 -9.86 6.32
C ARG A 42 5.97 -8.73 7.34
N LEU A 43 4.90 -8.60 8.13
CA LEU A 43 4.80 -7.56 9.15
C LEU A 43 5.84 -7.77 10.25
N PHE A 44 6.07 -9.01 10.67
CA PHE A 44 7.06 -9.34 11.68
C PHE A 44 8.49 -9.00 11.21
N LEU A 45 8.87 -9.43 10.01
CA LEU A 45 10.19 -9.15 9.43
C LEU A 45 10.39 -7.64 9.21
N SER A 46 9.37 -6.96 8.67
CA SER A 46 9.43 -5.52 8.43
C SER A 46 9.55 -4.73 9.73
N SER A 47 8.79 -5.11 10.77
CA SER A 47 8.85 -4.45 12.09
C SER A 47 10.22 -4.62 12.74
N GLY A 48 10.82 -5.82 12.64
CA GLY A 48 12.17 -6.09 13.11
C GLY A 48 13.22 -5.21 12.41
N LEU A 49 13.14 -5.12 11.08
CA LEU A 49 14.03 -4.29 10.28
C LEU A 49 13.88 -2.80 10.64
N PHE A 50 12.67 -2.29 10.71
CA PHE A 50 12.42 -0.89 11.10
C PHE A 50 12.87 -0.61 12.54
N PHE A 51 12.71 -1.55 13.45
CA PHE A 51 13.19 -1.43 14.81
C PHE A 51 14.72 -1.31 14.85
N LEU A 52 15.44 -2.15 14.11
CA LEU A 52 16.90 -2.10 13.98
C LEU A 52 17.38 -0.77 13.38
N LEU A 53 16.72 -0.30 12.33
CA LEU A 53 17.03 0.98 11.71
C LEU A 53 16.77 2.16 12.66
N ALA A 54 15.67 2.12 13.42
CA ALA A 54 15.34 3.13 14.42
C ALA A 54 16.33 3.13 15.58
N TRP A 55 16.80 1.95 15.98
CA TRP A 55 17.85 1.82 16.99
C TRP A 55 19.15 2.45 16.50
N TRP A 56 19.61 2.06 15.33
CA TRP A 56 20.89 2.53 14.77
C TRP A 56 20.89 4.03 14.49
N SER A 57 19.78 4.58 13.97
CA SER A 57 19.64 6.02 13.70
C SER A 57 19.37 6.89 14.93
N GLY A 58 19.26 6.29 16.13
CA GLY A 58 18.83 6.99 17.34
C GLY A 58 17.38 7.45 17.32
N GLY A 59 16.60 7.03 16.32
CA GLY A 59 15.17 7.33 16.18
C GLY A 59 14.34 6.76 17.33
N LEU A 60 14.71 5.59 17.83
CA LEU A 60 14.03 4.94 18.95
C LEU A 60 14.00 5.82 20.21
N ARG A 61 15.13 6.44 20.58
CA ARG A 61 15.18 7.35 21.74
C ARG A 61 14.31 8.58 21.56
N ARG A 62 14.22 9.10 20.32
CA ARG A 62 13.34 10.23 19.98
C ARG A 62 11.87 9.83 20.05
N GLY A 63 11.53 8.66 19.51
CA GLY A 63 10.17 8.09 19.56
C GLY A 63 9.69 7.85 21.00
N VAL A 64 10.49 7.17 21.82
CA VAL A 64 10.19 6.94 23.25
C VAL A 64 9.99 8.28 23.99
N ARG A 65 10.80 9.29 23.73
CA ARG A 65 10.66 10.60 24.34
C ARG A 65 9.36 11.29 23.91
N ALA A 66 8.97 11.16 22.63
CA ALA A 66 7.71 11.72 22.12
C ALA A 66 6.50 11.07 22.77
N VAL A 67 6.49 9.73 22.87
CA VAL A 67 5.42 8.97 23.53
C VAL A 67 5.30 9.33 25.02
N ARG A 68 6.43 9.46 25.73
CA ARG A 68 6.43 9.88 27.13
C ARG A 68 5.85 11.27 27.36
N ARG A 69 6.06 12.19 26.41
CA ARG A 69 5.48 13.53 26.46
C ARG A 69 4.00 13.59 26.12
N ASN A 70 3.55 12.70 25.25
CA ASN A 70 2.16 12.62 24.84
C ASN A 70 1.73 11.15 24.63
N PRO A 71 1.13 10.49 25.63
CA PRO A 71 0.73 9.10 25.53
C PRO A 71 -0.37 8.83 24.46
N ARG A 72 -1.10 9.87 24.03
CA ARG A 72 -2.07 9.74 22.92
C ARG A 72 -1.39 9.31 21.61
N ILE A 73 -0.11 9.67 21.40
CA ILE A 73 0.67 9.22 20.24
C ILE A 73 0.77 7.70 20.23
N LEU A 74 0.95 7.06 21.37
CA LEU A 74 1.02 5.60 21.44
C LEU A 74 -0.31 4.95 21.04
N ALA A 75 -1.43 5.47 21.51
CA ALA A 75 -2.75 4.96 21.11
C ALA A 75 -2.99 5.15 19.61
N GLN A 76 -2.65 6.30 19.05
CA GLN A 76 -2.77 6.55 17.60
C GLN A 76 -1.88 5.60 16.78
N LEU A 77 -0.63 5.38 17.20
CA LEU A 77 0.27 4.44 16.55
C LEU A 77 -0.21 2.99 16.67
N ALA A 78 -0.75 2.61 17.83
CA ALA A 78 -1.30 1.28 18.03
C ALA A 78 -2.52 1.04 17.11
N ILE A 79 -3.47 1.96 17.07
CA ILE A 79 -4.65 1.85 16.22
C ILE A 79 -4.25 1.82 14.74
N HIS A 80 -3.37 2.74 14.31
CA HIS A 80 -2.91 2.79 12.92
C HIS A 80 -2.13 1.54 12.51
N GLY A 81 -1.24 1.05 13.38
CA GLY A 81 -0.43 -0.14 13.10
C GLY A 81 -1.24 -1.42 13.11
N THR A 82 -2.09 -1.63 14.13
CA THR A 82 -2.84 -2.90 14.26
C THR A 82 -4.06 -2.95 13.34
N ILE A 83 -4.86 -1.88 13.27
CA ILE A 83 -6.07 -1.86 12.45
C ILE A 83 -5.73 -1.39 11.03
N GLY A 84 -5.06 -0.24 10.88
CA GLY A 84 -4.79 0.35 9.58
C GLY A 84 -3.87 -0.51 8.73
N ILE A 85 -2.62 -0.69 9.16
CA ILE A 85 -1.59 -1.37 8.34
C ILE A 85 -1.90 -2.86 8.18
N MET A 86 -2.33 -3.53 9.26
CA MET A 86 -2.65 -4.96 9.20
C MET A 86 -3.82 -5.23 8.24
N LEU A 87 -4.89 -4.45 8.33
CA LEU A 87 -6.05 -4.62 7.47
C LEU A 87 -5.70 -4.40 5.99
N VAL A 88 -4.98 -3.32 5.68
CA VAL A 88 -4.52 -3.02 4.32
C VAL A 88 -3.64 -4.14 3.77
N GLN A 89 -2.68 -4.65 4.56
CA GLN A 89 -1.81 -5.72 4.12
C GLN A 89 -2.55 -7.05 3.92
N PHE A 90 -3.47 -7.37 4.82
CA PHE A 90 -4.26 -8.59 4.75
C PHE A 90 -5.18 -8.58 3.52
N THR A 91 -5.93 -7.50 3.29
CA THR A 91 -6.83 -7.39 2.14
C THR A 91 -6.06 -7.35 0.82
N TYR A 92 -4.86 -6.73 0.78
CA TYR A 92 -3.99 -6.76 -0.38
C TYR A 92 -3.56 -8.20 -0.74
N PHE A 93 -3.12 -8.99 0.25
CA PHE A 93 -2.72 -10.37 -0.01
C PHE A 93 -3.92 -11.30 -0.31
N MET A 94 -5.09 -11.04 0.25
CA MET A 94 -6.32 -11.71 -0.19
C MET A 94 -6.61 -11.44 -1.65
N GLY A 95 -6.49 -10.18 -2.10
CA GLY A 95 -6.65 -9.85 -3.51
C GLY A 95 -5.68 -10.59 -4.43
N ILE A 96 -4.43 -10.79 -3.99
CA ILE A 96 -3.44 -11.56 -4.75
C ILE A 96 -3.78 -13.05 -4.76
N ALA A 97 -4.23 -13.60 -3.64
CA ALA A 97 -4.53 -15.03 -3.51
C ALA A 97 -5.76 -15.45 -4.33
N GLU A 98 -6.79 -14.60 -4.39
CA GLU A 98 -8.03 -14.86 -5.12
C GLU A 98 -8.00 -14.37 -6.58
N GLY A 99 -7.06 -13.49 -6.91
CA GLY A 99 -6.92 -12.88 -8.22
C GLY A 99 -5.49 -12.99 -8.75
N ASP A 100 -4.91 -11.83 -9.04
CA ASP A 100 -3.50 -11.73 -9.40
C ASP A 100 -2.85 -10.46 -8.80
N ALA A 101 -1.50 -10.46 -8.71
CA ALA A 101 -0.75 -9.37 -8.13
C ALA A 101 -0.86 -8.07 -8.96
N ALA A 102 -0.97 -8.19 -10.28
CA ALA A 102 -1.06 -7.02 -11.15
C ALA A 102 -2.40 -6.32 -10.97
N ALA A 103 -3.51 -7.04 -11.05
CA ALA A 103 -4.85 -6.49 -10.85
C ALA A 103 -5.02 -5.86 -9.46
N THR A 104 -4.58 -6.57 -8.40
CA THR A 104 -4.66 -6.09 -7.03
C THR A 104 -3.83 -4.82 -6.83
N THR A 105 -2.59 -4.79 -7.34
CA THR A 105 -1.72 -3.61 -7.22
C THR A 105 -2.31 -2.42 -7.98
N VAL A 106 -2.87 -2.66 -9.13
CA VAL A 106 -3.47 -1.64 -9.98
C VAL A 106 -4.70 -1.02 -9.31
N ILE A 107 -5.58 -1.84 -8.72
CA ILE A 107 -6.73 -1.35 -7.96
C ILE A 107 -6.27 -0.52 -6.75
N SER A 108 -5.17 -0.91 -6.09
CA SER A 108 -4.56 -0.12 -5.01
C SER A 108 -4.23 1.31 -5.42
N TYR A 109 -3.83 1.53 -6.66
CA TYR A 109 -3.52 2.87 -7.17
C TYR A 109 -4.76 3.77 -7.36
N THR A 110 -5.97 3.26 -7.15
CA THR A 110 -7.17 4.11 -7.06
C THR A 110 -7.23 4.88 -5.73
N SER A 111 -6.50 4.43 -4.70
CA SER A 111 -6.48 5.07 -3.38
C SER A 111 -6.09 6.56 -3.41
N PRO A 112 -5.05 7.01 -4.14
CA PRO A 112 -4.74 8.44 -4.26
C PRO A 112 -5.88 9.24 -4.89
N ALA A 113 -6.62 8.65 -5.85
CA ALA A 113 -7.77 9.28 -6.45
C ALA A 113 -8.90 9.49 -5.42
N MET A 114 -9.18 8.47 -4.62
CA MET A 114 -10.17 8.55 -3.55
C MET A 114 -9.75 9.58 -2.48
N MET A 115 -8.47 9.66 -2.14
CA MET A 115 -7.95 10.69 -1.22
C MET A 115 -8.16 12.11 -1.76
N ILE A 116 -7.87 12.35 -3.04
CA ILE A 116 -8.08 13.65 -3.67
C ILE A 116 -9.57 14.02 -3.63
N LEU A 117 -10.47 13.08 -3.94
CA LEU A 117 -11.91 13.29 -3.87
C LEU A 117 -12.35 13.60 -2.43
N TYR A 118 -11.90 12.81 -1.47
CA TYR A 118 -12.22 13.02 -0.05
C TYR A 118 -11.80 14.41 0.44
N PHE A 119 -10.56 14.82 0.18
CA PHE A 119 -10.08 16.14 0.60
C PHE A 119 -10.77 17.28 -0.15
N SER A 120 -11.10 17.08 -1.42
CA SER A 120 -11.85 18.07 -2.20
C SER A 120 -13.24 18.32 -1.59
N VAL A 121 -13.94 17.27 -1.21
CA VAL A 121 -15.26 17.37 -0.56
C VAL A 121 -15.13 17.97 0.83
N ARG A 122 -14.16 17.48 1.64
CA ARG A 122 -13.95 17.94 3.01
C ARG A 122 -13.59 19.42 3.07
N ASP A 123 -12.67 19.85 2.22
CA ASP A 123 -12.14 21.22 2.22
C ASP A 123 -13.00 22.14 1.32
N ARG A 124 -14.10 21.62 0.76
CA ARG A 124 -15.01 22.32 -0.16
C ARG A 124 -14.28 23.05 -1.29
N ARG A 125 -13.22 22.42 -1.80
CA ARG A 125 -12.44 22.92 -2.94
C ARG A 125 -12.56 21.98 -4.13
N LEU A 126 -12.54 22.54 -5.33
CA LEU A 126 -12.40 21.72 -6.52
C LEU A 126 -10.95 21.21 -6.63
N PRO A 127 -10.75 19.97 -7.12
CA PRO A 127 -9.42 19.47 -7.44
C PRO A 127 -8.74 20.41 -8.43
N SER A 128 -7.45 20.62 -8.27
CA SER A 128 -6.66 21.35 -9.27
C SER A 128 -6.61 20.54 -10.58
N VAL A 129 -6.33 21.21 -11.69
CA VAL A 129 -6.20 20.55 -13.01
C VAL A 129 -5.15 19.44 -12.97
N VAL A 130 -4.06 19.66 -12.22
CA VAL A 130 -3.00 18.66 -12.04
C VAL A 130 -3.50 17.46 -11.23
N GLU A 131 -4.21 17.69 -10.12
CA GLU A 131 -4.81 16.63 -9.31
C GLU A 131 -5.82 15.81 -10.13
N ALA A 132 -6.73 16.47 -10.85
CA ALA A 132 -7.70 15.81 -11.73
C ALA A 132 -7.01 15.02 -12.86
N GLY A 133 -6.01 15.60 -13.51
CA GLY A 133 -5.23 14.95 -14.56
C GLY A 133 -4.52 13.69 -14.04
N THR A 134 -3.92 13.76 -12.86
CA THR A 134 -3.26 12.61 -12.23
C THR A 134 -4.25 11.47 -11.96
N VAL A 135 -5.44 11.78 -11.45
CA VAL A 135 -6.51 10.78 -11.23
C VAL A 135 -6.92 10.12 -12.54
N ILE A 136 -7.17 10.91 -13.59
CA ILE A 136 -7.60 10.39 -14.89
C ILE A 136 -6.53 9.47 -15.47
N VAL A 137 -5.25 9.87 -15.44
CA VAL A 137 -4.15 9.05 -15.95
C VAL A 137 -3.98 7.77 -15.12
N ALA A 138 -4.08 7.87 -13.79
CA ALA A 138 -4.01 6.70 -12.92
C ALA A 138 -5.15 5.71 -13.23
N VAL A 139 -6.40 6.18 -13.26
CA VAL A 139 -7.56 5.32 -13.54
C VAL A 139 -7.49 4.72 -14.95
N ALA A 140 -7.09 5.50 -15.95
CA ALA A 140 -6.90 5.00 -17.31
C ALA A 140 -5.78 3.93 -17.38
N GLY A 141 -4.66 4.14 -16.70
CA GLY A 141 -3.58 3.17 -16.60
C GLY A 141 -4.03 1.87 -15.94
N VAL A 142 -4.76 1.97 -14.82
CA VAL A 142 -5.41 0.85 -14.13
C VAL A 142 -6.31 0.08 -15.10
N PHE A 143 -7.19 0.80 -15.77
CA PHE A 143 -8.14 0.22 -16.71
C PHE A 143 -7.43 -0.55 -17.84
N LEU A 144 -6.43 0.05 -18.47
CA LEU A 144 -5.64 -0.59 -19.53
C LEU A 144 -4.91 -1.85 -19.06
N LEU A 145 -4.34 -1.82 -17.84
CA LEU A 145 -3.64 -2.97 -17.27
C LEU A 145 -4.59 -4.13 -16.93
N VAL A 146 -5.72 -3.83 -16.29
CA VAL A 146 -6.70 -4.87 -15.89
C VAL A 146 -7.39 -5.49 -17.10
N THR A 147 -7.71 -4.69 -18.12
CA THR A 147 -8.42 -5.19 -19.29
C THR A 147 -7.50 -5.73 -20.39
N GLY A 148 -6.19 -5.42 -20.33
CA GLY A 148 -5.29 -5.66 -21.45
C GLY A 148 -5.73 -4.97 -22.76
N GLY A 149 -6.59 -3.93 -22.64
CA GLY A 149 -7.25 -3.24 -23.73
C GLY A 149 -8.52 -3.93 -24.25
N ASP A 150 -8.91 -5.08 -23.68
CA ASP A 150 -10.11 -5.84 -24.07
C ASP A 150 -11.21 -5.73 -23.01
N LEU A 151 -12.26 -4.98 -23.32
CA LEU A 151 -13.41 -4.75 -22.43
C LEU A 151 -14.18 -6.01 -22.05
N GLY A 152 -14.05 -7.09 -22.84
CA GLY A 152 -14.71 -8.37 -22.58
C GLY A 152 -14.07 -9.20 -21.46
N ARG A 153 -12.87 -8.82 -21.01
CA ARG A 153 -12.11 -9.56 -19.98
C ARG A 153 -12.18 -8.98 -18.58
N LEU A 154 -13.14 -8.09 -18.33
CA LEU A 154 -13.35 -7.52 -16.98
C LEU A 154 -13.86 -8.60 -16.01
N SER A 155 -12.95 -9.41 -15.49
CA SER A 155 -13.18 -10.21 -14.28
C SER A 155 -12.42 -9.58 -13.12
N VAL A 156 -13.07 -8.71 -12.36
CA VAL A 156 -12.48 -8.17 -11.13
C VAL A 156 -12.81 -9.15 -10.01
N PRO A 157 -11.82 -9.82 -9.39
CA PRO A 157 -12.08 -10.70 -8.27
C PRO A 157 -12.81 -9.95 -7.15
N MET A 158 -13.74 -10.62 -6.48
CA MET A 158 -14.53 -10.01 -5.38
C MET A 158 -13.62 -9.43 -4.28
N ALA A 159 -12.48 -10.06 -4.00
CA ALA A 159 -11.50 -9.58 -3.03
C ALA A 159 -10.90 -8.21 -3.40
N CYS A 160 -10.75 -7.93 -4.69
CA CYS A 160 -10.28 -6.62 -5.15
C CYS A 160 -11.32 -5.50 -4.96
N ILE A 161 -12.62 -5.84 -4.86
CA ILE A 161 -13.68 -4.86 -4.61
C ILE A 161 -13.73 -4.49 -3.12
N VAL A 162 -13.36 -5.43 -2.25
CA VAL A 162 -13.35 -5.22 -0.80
C VAL A 162 -12.13 -4.43 -0.34
N TRP A 163 -11.03 -4.46 -1.11
CA TRP A 163 -9.82 -3.73 -0.81
C TRP A 163 -9.96 -2.23 -1.07
#